data_0cc2a32fd0feb30b4a3488dbe46d6514
#
_entry.id   0cc2a32fd0feb30b4a3488dbe46d6514
#
_cell.length_a   1.000
_cell.length_b   1.000
_cell.length_c   1.000
_cell.angle_alpha   90.00
_cell.angle_beta   90.00
_cell.angle_gamma   90.00
#
_symmetry.space_group_name_H-M   'P 1'
#
loop_
_entity.id
_entity.type
_entity.pdbx_description
1 polymer ?
#
loop_
_entity_poly.entity_id
_entity_poly.type
_entity_poly.pdbx_seq_one_letter_code
_entity_poly.pdbx_strand_id
1 'polypeptide(L)'
;MIILIDNYDSFTWNLYHFLGDLGQKVKVFRNDKVDIDKLIGLKPKAFVISPGPGEPTSAGISVDLVRRCVDSKIPLLGVCLGHQAIAYALNGKIIRAQKIFHGKICEIITDEKGIFTDIPKNFNATRYHSLVIEEKSLPNDLYVSARTEEGTIMGVRHKNNIIEGIQFHPESIATEYGHKMLSNFLGLLK
;
A
#
# COMPACT_ATOMS: atom_id res chain seq x y z
N MET A 1 -0.51 -18.13 1.36
CA MET A 1 -1.75 -17.48 0.88
C MET A 1 -1.70 -16.02 1.26
N ILE A 2 -2.01 -15.12 0.33
CA ILE A 2 -2.17 -13.67 0.53
C ILE A 2 -3.65 -13.37 0.67
N ILE A 3 -4.01 -12.47 1.60
CA ILE A 3 -5.36 -11.92 1.69
C ILE A 3 -5.33 -10.51 1.14
N LEU A 4 -6.18 -10.25 0.13
CA LEU A 4 -6.36 -8.94 -0.50
C LEU A 4 -7.68 -8.34 -0.01
N ILE A 5 -7.61 -7.20 0.64
CA ILE A 5 -8.78 -6.42 1.07
C ILE A 5 -9.19 -5.50 -0.07
N ASP A 6 -10.40 -5.68 -0.54
CA ASP A 6 -11.01 -4.89 -1.61
C ASP A 6 -11.77 -3.71 -1.03
N ASN A 7 -11.27 -2.50 -1.25
CA ASN A 7 -11.91 -1.24 -0.88
C ASN A 7 -12.89 -0.75 -1.97
N TYR A 8 -13.55 -1.68 -2.69
CA TYR A 8 -14.49 -1.36 -3.77
C TYR A 8 -13.85 -0.61 -4.93
N ASP A 9 -12.65 -1.06 -5.32
CA ASP A 9 -11.87 -0.46 -6.39
C ASP A 9 -11.73 -1.40 -7.60
N SER A 10 -11.81 -0.84 -8.81
CA SER A 10 -11.67 -1.62 -10.05
C SER A 10 -10.26 -2.18 -10.24
N PHE A 11 -9.24 -1.54 -9.68
CA PHE A 11 -7.86 -2.00 -9.76
C PHE A 11 -7.52 -3.14 -8.79
N THR A 12 -8.41 -3.48 -7.85
CA THR A 12 -8.22 -4.63 -6.94
C THR A 12 -7.94 -5.92 -7.71
N TRP A 13 -8.66 -6.14 -8.82
CA TRP A 13 -8.48 -7.35 -9.62
C TRP A 13 -7.16 -7.39 -10.38
N ASN A 14 -6.58 -6.23 -10.74
CA ASN A 14 -5.24 -6.17 -11.31
C ASN A 14 -4.19 -6.61 -10.27
N LEU A 15 -4.31 -6.14 -9.01
CA LEU A 15 -3.45 -6.62 -7.91
C LEU A 15 -3.61 -8.13 -7.69
N TYR A 16 -4.85 -8.65 -7.75
CA TYR A 16 -5.12 -10.07 -7.66
C TYR A 16 -4.36 -10.86 -8.74
N HIS A 17 -4.46 -10.41 -10.01
CA HIS A 17 -3.79 -11.06 -11.13
C HIS A 17 -2.27 -10.98 -10.99
N PHE A 18 -1.71 -9.81 -10.68
CA PHE A 18 -0.26 -9.65 -10.51
C PHE A 18 0.31 -10.57 -9.41
N LEU A 19 -0.38 -10.67 -8.26
CA LEU A 19 0.02 -11.60 -7.19
C LEU A 19 -0.13 -13.06 -7.63
N GLY A 20 -1.16 -13.37 -8.43
CA GLY A 20 -1.36 -14.69 -9.03
C GLY A 20 -0.24 -15.07 -9.99
N ASP A 21 0.17 -14.16 -10.88
CA ASP A 21 1.28 -14.34 -11.82
C ASP A 21 2.61 -14.60 -11.10
N LEU A 22 2.77 -14.01 -9.89
CA LEU A 22 3.89 -14.28 -9.00
C LEU A 22 3.75 -15.58 -8.18
N GLY A 23 2.79 -16.45 -8.55
CA GLY A 23 2.60 -17.78 -7.95
C GLY A 23 1.91 -17.77 -6.59
N GLN A 24 1.26 -16.68 -6.20
CA GLN A 24 0.59 -16.63 -4.90
C GLN A 24 -0.87 -17.10 -4.98
N LYS A 25 -1.28 -17.89 -3.98
CA LYS A 25 -2.71 -18.12 -3.75
C LYS A 25 -3.29 -16.87 -3.07
N VAL A 26 -4.23 -16.19 -3.73
CA VAL A 26 -4.85 -14.96 -3.25
C VAL A 26 -6.32 -15.21 -2.91
N LYS A 27 -6.78 -14.67 -1.78
CA LYS A 27 -8.22 -14.58 -1.45
C LYS A 27 -8.59 -13.11 -1.29
N VAL A 28 -9.68 -12.71 -1.92
CA VAL A 28 -10.21 -11.34 -1.90
C VAL A 28 -11.39 -11.26 -0.93
N PHE A 29 -11.39 -10.25 -0.08
CA PHE A 29 -12.50 -9.94 0.83
C PHE A 29 -12.83 -8.45 0.76
N ARG A 30 -14.13 -8.13 0.71
CA ARG A 30 -14.62 -6.75 0.81
C ARG A 30 -14.34 -6.20 2.21
N ASN A 31 -13.93 -4.94 2.28
CA ASN A 31 -13.53 -4.26 3.53
C ASN A 31 -14.62 -4.14 4.59
N ASP A 32 -15.89 -4.33 4.21
CA ASP A 32 -17.09 -4.22 5.07
C ASP A 32 -17.84 -5.55 5.27
N LYS A 33 -17.35 -6.65 4.67
CA LYS A 33 -18.05 -7.96 4.67
C LYS A 33 -17.30 -9.03 5.44
N VAL A 34 -16.29 -8.67 6.21
CA VAL A 34 -15.44 -9.63 6.90
C VAL A 34 -14.98 -9.07 8.25
N ASP A 35 -14.74 -9.99 9.17
CA ASP A 35 -14.17 -9.71 10.48
C ASP A 35 -12.67 -9.99 10.50
N ILE A 36 -11.89 -9.13 11.19
CA ILE A 36 -10.43 -9.20 11.22
C ILE A 36 -9.95 -10.51 11.87
N ASP A 37 -10.60 -10.96 12.95
CA ASP A 37 -10.18 -12.18 13.64
C ASP A 37 -10.40 -13.42 12.77
N LYS A 38 -11.45 -13.44 11.95
CA LYS A 38 -11.66 -14.47 10.93
C LYS A 38 -10.55 -14.47 9.89
N LEU A 39 -10.12 -13.29 9.43
CA LEU A 39 -9.03 -13.16 8.45
C LEU A 39 -7.69 -13.66 9.03
N ILE A 40 -7.38 -13.29 10.26
CA ILE A 40 -6.17 -13.73 10.97
C ILE A 40 -6.21 -15.23 11.21
N GLY A 41 -7.39 -15.77 11.58
CA GLY A 41 -7.62 -17.21 11.75
C GLY A 41 -7.30 -18.05 10.51
N LEU A 42 -7.32 -17.44 9.30
CA LEU A 42 -6.88 -18.10 8.07
C LEU A 42 -5.35 -18.22 7.94
N LYS A 43 -4.60 -17.65 8.87
CA LYS A 43 -3.12 -17.65 8.92
C LYS A 43 -2.49 -17.22 7.58
N PRO A 44 -2.81 -16.01 7.08
CA PRO A 44 -2.23 -15.53 5.83
C PRO A 44 -0.72 -15.30 5.99
N LYS A 45 0.03 -15.41 4.89
CA LYS A 45 1.44 -14.98 4.85
C LYS A 45 1.58 -13.46 4.93
N ALA A 46 0.62 -12.74 4.35
CA ALA A 46 0.54 -11.29 4.37
C ALA A 46 -0.86 -10.81 3.98
N PHE A 47 -1.13 -9.55 4.31
CA PHE A 47 -2.27 -8.80 3.79
C PHE A 47 -1.82 -7.82 2.70
N VAL A 48 -2.71 -7.58 1.75
CA VAL A 48 -2.61 -6.45 0.80
C VAL A 48 -3.90 -5.65 0.92
N ILE A 49 -3.79 -4.34 1.14
CA ILE A 49 -4.95 -3.42 1.17
C ILE A 49 -4.97 -2.67 -0.16
N SER A 50 -6.06 -2.81 -0.90
CA SER A 50 -6.24 -2.25 -2.24
C SER A 50 -6.39 -0.72 -2.23
N PRO A 51 -6.26 -0.07 -3.39
CA PRO A 51 -6.84 1.25 -3.63
C PRO A 51 -8.32 1.27 -3.29
N GLY A 52 -8.89 2.47 -3.21
CA GLY A 52 -10.32 2.65 -3.01
C GLY A 52 -10.74 4.11 -2.98
N PRO A 53 -12.05 4.39 -3.06
CA PRO A 53 -12.58 5.74 -2.95
C PRO A 53 -12.55 6.25 -1.51
N GLY A 54 -12.68 7.58 -1.37
CA GLY A 54 -12.83 8.24 -0.08
C GLY A 54 -11.52 8.39 0.69
N GLU A 55 -11.60 8.20 1.99
CA GLU A 55 -10.51 8.37 2.95
C GLU A 55 -10.39 7.15 3.89
N PRO A 56 -9.28 6.98 4.62
CA PRO A 56 -9.07 5.82 5.50
C PRO A 56 -10.19 5.58 6.53
N THR A 57 -10.82 6.64 7.03
CA THR A 57 -11.91 6.56 8.01
C THR A 57 -13.17 5.88 7.46
N SER A 58 -13.34 5.87 6.14
CA SER A 58 -14.47 5.23 5.44
C SER A 58 -14.10 3.89 4.78
N ALA A 59 -12.87 3.39 5.01
CA ALA A 59 -12.34 2.19 4.37
C ALA A 59 -12.63 0.88 5.15
N GLY A 60 -13.79 0.80 5.82
CA GLY A 60 -14.20 -0.39 6.57
C GLY A 60 -13.14 -0.84 7.58
N ILE A 61 -12.74 -2.12 7.52
CA ILE A 61 -11.76 -2.69 8.46
C ILE A 61 -10.31 -2.26 8.19
N SER A 62 -10.02 -1.52 7.11
CA SER A 62 -8.64 -1.34 6.63
C SER A 62 -7.71 -0.73 7.68
N VAL A 63 -8.17 0.30 8.41
CA VAL A 63 -7.36 0.96 9.45
C VAL A 63 -7.10 0.04 10.64
N ASP A 64 -8.13 -0.65 11.13
CA ASP A 64 -8.00 -1.56 12.28
C ASP A 64 -7.20 -2.81 11.92
N LEU A 65 -7.29 -3.26 10.67
CA LEU A 65 -6.44 -4.34 10.16
C LEU A 65 -4.96 -3.93 10.16
N VAL A 66 -4.62 -2.69 9.78
CA VAL A 66 -3.23 -2.20 9.89
C VAL A 66 -2.75 -2.27 11.34
N ARG A 67 -3.52 -1.73 12.29
CA ARG A 67 -3.17 -1.79 13.73
C ARG A 67 -2.91 -3.21 14.18
N ARG A 68 -3.82 -4.12 13.82
CA ARG A 68 -3.68 -5.54 14.16
C ARG A 68 -2.43 -6.18 13.53
N CYS A 69 -2.10 -5.81 12.28
CA CYS A 69 -0.88 -6.29 11.61
C CYS A 69 0.39 -5.77 12.29
N VAL A 70 0.39 -4.51 12.77
CA VAL A 70 1.50 -3.95 13.55
C VAL A 70 1.71 -4.74 14.82
N ASP A 71 0.64 -4.92 15.61
CA ASP A 71 0.70 -5.60 16.92
C ASP A 71 1.10 -7.08 16.79
N SER A 72 0.56 -7.77 15.80
CA SER A 72 0.78 -9.20 15.56
C SER A 72 1.97 -9.48 14.64
N LYS A 73 2.69 -8.47 14.16
CA LYS A 73 3.81 -8.56 13.20
C LYS A 73 3.45 -9.31 11.93
N ILE A 74 2.21 -9.18 11.47
CA ILE A 74 1.77 -9.78 10.21
C ILE A 74 2.16 -8.85 9.07
N PRO A 75 2.87 -9.34 8.03
CA PRO A 75 3.27 -8.52 6.89
C PRO A 75 2.07 -7.89 6.17
N LEU A 76 2.24 -6.64 5.71
CA LEU A 76 1.18 -5.90 5.03
C LEU A 76 1.75 -4.96 3.95
N LEU A 77 1.10 -4.94 2.79
CA LEU A 77 1.30 -3.94 1.74
C LEU A 77 0.03 -3.11 1.57
N GLY A 78 0.15 -1.79 1.66
CA GLY A 78 -0.95 -0.86 1.39
C GLY A 78 -0.74 -0.12 0.07
N VAL A 79 -1.75 -0.13 -0.81
CA VAL A 79 -1.73 0.58 -2.10
C VAL A 79 -2.75 1.72 -2.08
N CYS A 80 -2.32 2.93 -2.42
CA CYS A 80 -3.11 4.15 -2.50
C CYS A 80 -3.90 4.42 -1.21
N LEU A 81 -5.20 4.09 -1.12
CA LEU A 81 -5.98 4.18 0.12
C LEU A 81 -5.37 3.31 1.23
N GLY A 82 -4.82 2.12 0.90
CA GLY A 82 -4.12 1.26 1.86
C GLY A 82 -2.86 1.90 2.43
N HIS A 83 -2.09 2.64 1.62
CA HIS A 83 -0.94 3.44 2.07
C HIS A 83 -1.36 4.54 3.06
N GLN A 84 -2.45 5.23 2.75
CA GLN A 84 -3.01 6.26 3.64
C GLN A 84 -3.53 5.63 4.95
N ALA A 85 -4.15 4.44 4.87
CA ALA A 85 -4.60 3.69 6.05
C ALA A 85 -3.44 3.31 6.97
N ILE A 86 -2.25 2.98 6.44
CA ILE A 86 -1.05 2.71 7.24
C ILE A 86 -0.67 3.93 8.07
N ALA A 87 -0.53 5.09 7.45
CA ALA A 87 -0.16 6.31 8.18
C ALA A 87 -1.24 6.71 9.19
N TYR A 88 -2.52 6.65 8.78
CA TYR A 88 -3.64 7.01 9.65
C TYR A 88 -3.76 6.08 10.87
N ALA A 89 -3.56 4.78 10.69
CA ALA A 89 -3.60 3.80 11.78
C ALA A 89 -2.57 4.07 12.87
N LEU A 90 -1.45 4.68 12.50
CA LEU A 90 -0.34 5.07 13.37
C LEU A 90 -0.40 6.55 13.81
N ASN A 91 -1.58 7.20 13.70
CA ASN A 91 -1.86 8.58 14.07
C ASN A 91 -1.28 9.67 13.14
N GLY A 92 -0.87 9.33 11.93
CA GLY A 92 -0.59 10.30 10.88
C GLY A 92 -1.86 10.94 10.32
N LYS A 93 -1.75 12.16 9.81
CA LYS A 93 -2.86 12.87 9.19
C LYS A 93 -2.85 12.68 7.67
N ILE A 94 -4.05 12.55 7.13
CA ILE A 94 -4.30 12.53 5.69
C ILE A 94 -4.92 13.86 5.31
N ILE A 95 -4.32 14.54 4.35
CA ILE A 95 -4.73 15.89 3.90
C ILE A 95 -4.98 15.92 2.40
N ARG A 96 -5.65 16.95 1.93
CA ARG A 96 -5.82 17.16 0.49
C ARG A 96 -4.48 17.48 -0.17
N ALA A 97 -4.19 16.82 -1.29
CA ALA A 97 -3.07 17.16 -2.13
C ALA A 97 -3.24 18.56 -2.74
N GLN A 98 -2.13 19.26 -2.99
CA GLN A 98 -2.17 20.56 -3.66
C GLN A 98 -2.75 20.48 -5.08
N LYS A 99 -2.62 19.33 -5.74
CA LYS A 99 -3.17 19.02 -7.06
C LYS A 99 -3.87 17.68 -7.03
N ILE A 100 -4.99 17.57 -7.76
CA ILE A 100 -5.69 16.30 -7.94
C ILE A 100 -5.00 15.54 -9.09
N PHE A 101 -4.73 14.26 -8.85
CA PHE A 101 -4.14 13.37 -9.85
C PHE A 101 -5.15 12.30 -10.24
N HIS A 102 -5.37 12.16 -11.56
CA HIS A 102 -6.25 11.14 -12.12
C HIS A 102 -5.60 10.58 -13.38
N GLY A 103 -4.98 9.40 -13.27
CA GLY A 103 -4.28 8.75 -14.37
C GLY A 103 -3.03 9.48 -14.85
N LYS A 104 -2.44 10.35 -14.03
CA LYS A 104 -1.22 11.07 -14.39
C LYS A 104 0.03 10.26 -14.02
N ILE A 105 0.97 10.20 -14.95
CA ILE A 105 2.29 9.62 -14.73
C ILE A 105 3.19 10.71 -14.14
N CYS A 106 3.95 10.34 -13.12
CA CYS A 106 4.99 11.22 -12.57
C CYS A 106 6.21 10.39 -12.14
N GLU A 107 7.35 11.06 -12.07
CA GLU A 107 8.57 10.48 -11.55
C GLU A 107 8.46 10.26 -10.04
N ILE A 108 8.87 9.08 -9.59
CA ILE A 108 8.98 8.68 -8.20
C ILE A 108 10.45 8.48 -7.86
N ILE A 109 10.90 9.08 -6.77
CA ILE A 109 12.26 8.97 -6.25
C ILE A 109 12.22 8.06 -5.02
N THR A 110 12.98 6.97 -5.01
CA THR A 110 12.96 5.95 -3.96
C THR A 110 14.25 5.89 -3.16
N ASP A 111 14.19 5.18 -2.02
CA ASP A 111 15.37 4.87 -1.20
C ASP A 111 16.09 3.58 -1.63
N GLU A 112 15.65 2.93 -2.70
CA GLU A 112 16.20 1.69 -3.28
C GLU A 112 16.23 0.50 -2.29
N LYS A 113 15.36 0.51 -1.27
CA LYS A 113 15.31 -0.53 -0.21
C LYS A 113 13.92 -1.18 -0.14
N GLY A 114 13.85 -2.35 0.55
CA GLY A 114 12.60 -3.07 0.75
C GLY A 114 11.94 -3.43 -0.56
N ILE A 115 10.71 -2.97 -0.79
CA ILE A 115 10.00 -3.22 -2.07
C ILE A 115 10.67 -2.55 -3.26
N PHE A 116 11.57 -1.57 -3.06
CA PHE A 116 12.29 -0.85 -4.12
C PHE A 116 13.70 -1.43 -4.40
N THR A 117 14.06 -2.55 -3.78
CA THR A 117 15.34 -3.23 -4.05
C THR A 117 15.45 -3.63 -5.53
N ASP A 118 16.62 -3.37 -6.15
CA ASP A 118 16.89 -3.60 -7.58
C ASP A 118 15.89 -2.90 -8.52
N ILE A 119 15.35 -1.78 -8.10
CA ILE A 119 14.59 -0.85 -8.93
C ILE A 119 15.40 0.44 -9.04
N PRO A 120 15.47 1.08 -10.22
CA PRO A 120 16.15 2.37 -10.35
C PRO A 120 15.64 3.39 -9.35
N LYS A 121 16.53 4.24 -8.84
CA LYS A 121 16.19 5.29 -7.89
C LYS A 121 15.01 6.13 -8.35
N ASN A 122 14.95 6.41 -9.65
CA ASN A 122 13.90 7.18 -10.29
C ASN A 122 13.18 6.31 -11.31
N PHE A 123 11.85 6.30 -11.27
CA PHE A 123 11.01 5.62 -12.26
C PHE A 123 9.64 6.31 -12.36
N ASN A 124 8.89 5.99 -13.41
CA ASN A 124 7.57 6.57 -13.67
C ASN A 124 6.46 5.70 -13.08
N ALA A 125 5.49 6.32 -12.40
CA ALA A 125 4.33 5.64 -11.86
C ALA A 125 3.04 6.43 -12.03
N THR A 126 1.92 5.71 -12.12
CA THR A 126 0.58 6.27 -12.28
C THR A 126 -0.03 6.65 -10.93
N ARG A 127 -0.63 7.84 -10.87
CA ARG A 127 -1.28 8.40 -9.68
C ARG A 127 -2.77 8.65 -9.92
N TYR A 128 -3.61 8.25 -8.93
CA TYR A 128 -5.07 8.43 -8.94
C TYR A 128 -5.58 8.95 -7.58
N HIS A 129 -4.94 9.97 -7.01
CA HIS A 129 -5.30 10.40 -5.65
C HIS A 129 -5.48 11.92 -5.53
N SER A 130 -6.36 12.31 -4.63
CA SER A 130 -6.58 13.68 -4.17
C SER A 130 -6.15 13.90 -2.71
N LEU A 131 -5.79 12.84 -2.00
CA LEU A 131 -5.33 12.85 -0.63
C LEU A 131 -3.90 12.33 -0.53
N VAL A 132 -3.16 12.83 0.48
CA VAL A 132 -1.76 12.47 0.75
C VAL A 132 -1.50 12.45 2.26
N ILE A 133 -0.44 11.76 2.67
CA ILE A 133 0.06 11.81 4.04
C ILE A 133 0.66 13.21 4.29
N GLU A 134 0.26 13.85 5.39
CA GLU A 134 0.85 15.10 5.84
C GLU A 134 2.25 14.86 6.41
N GLU A 135 3.27 15.50 5.84
CA GLU A 135 4.67 15.36 6.26
C GLU A 135 4.88 15.66 7.75
N LYS A 136 4.29 16.75 8.25
CA LYS A 136 4.47 17.23 9.62
C LYS A 136 3.93 16.27 10.69
N SER A 137 3.00 15.41 10.31
CA SER A 137 2.38 14.42 11.19
C SER A 137 2.80 12.99 10.88
N LEU A 138 3.87 12.80 10.09
CA LEU A 138 4.37 11.46 9.77
C LEU A 138 4.70 10.71 11.07
N PRO A 139 4.10 9.53 11.31
CA PRO A 139 4.36 8.74 12.51
C PRO A 139 5.84 8.38 12.68
N ASN A 140 6.33 8.44 13.91
CA ASN A 140 7.72 8.09 14.21
C ASN A 140 8.10 6.65 13.85
N ASP A 141 7.12 5.76 13.75
CA ASP A 141 7.33 4.34 13.38
C ASP A 141 7.50 4.12 11.88
N LEU A 142 7.35 5.17 11.07
CA LEU A 142 7.49 5.10 9.63
C LEU A 142 8.74 5.81 9.11
N TYR A 143 9.36 5.23 8.08
CA TYR A 143 10.28 5.91 7.17
C TYR A 143 9.51 6.32 5.91
N VAL A 144 9.91 7.43 5.31
CA VAL A 144 9.53 7.75 3.94
C VAL A 144 10.45 6.98 3.00
N SER A 145 9.89 6.08 2.21
CA SER A 145 10.63 5.21 1.28
C SER A 145 10.58 5.71 -0.17
N ALA A 146 9.64 6.60 -0.50
CA ALA A 146 9.54 7.23 -1.82
C ALA A 146 8.89 8.60 -1.76
N ARG A 147 9.25 9.50 -2.70
CA ARG A 147 8.71 10.86 -2.86
C ARG A 147 8.59 11.23 -4.33
N THR A 148 7.81 12.27 -4.62
CA THR A 148 7.95 13.02 -5.88
C THR A 148 9.06 14.06 -5.75
N GLU A 149 9.46 14.67 -6.87
CA GLU A 149 10.43 15.79 -6.88
C GLU A 149 9.96 16.96 -5.98
N GLU A 150 8.66 17.26 -5.98
CA GLU A 150 8.09 18.31 -5.13
C GLU A 150 7.97 17.91 -3.64
N GLY A 151 8.45 16.72 -3.26
CA GLY A 151 8.51 16.25 -1.88
C GLY A 151 7.27 15.54 -1.37
N THR A 152 6.22 15.32 -2.18
CA THR A 152 5.04 14.57 -1.76
C THR A 152 5.40 13.13 -1.39
N ILE A 153 4.97 12.65 -0.24
CA ILE A 153 5.21 11.27 0.22
C ILE A 153 4.48 10.30 -0.71
N MET A 154 5.25 9.41 -1.34
CA MET A 154 4.79 8.38 -2.26
C MET A 154 5.04 6.97 -1.78
N GLY A 155 5.82 6.79 -0.74
CA GLY A 155 6.08 5.51 -0.10
C GLY A 155 6.38 5.67 1.38
N VAL A 156 5.91 4.72 2.19
CA VAL A 156 6.25 4.59 3.61
C VAL A 156 6.62 3.16 3.92
N ARG A 157 7.52 2.99 4.90
CA ARG A 157 7.95 1.69 5.43
C ARG A 157 7.96 1.73 6.94
N HIS A 158 7.42 0.71 7.59
CA HIS A 158 7.48 0.58 9.04
C HIS A 158 8.89 0.17 9.50
N LYS A 159 9.37 0.78 10.59
CA LYS A 159 10.74 0.60 11.08
C LYS A 159 11.06 -0.83 11.54
N ASN A 160 10.08 -1.51 12.13
CA ASN A 160 10.29 -2.78 12.83
C ASN A 160 9.48 -3.95 12.27
N ASN A 161 8.49 -3.69 11.40
CA ASN A 161 7.59 -4.70 10.85
C ASN A 161 7.67 -4.69 9.31
N ILE A 162 7.36 -5.80 8.67
CA ILE A 162 7.23 -5.87 7.21
C ILE A 162 5.89 -5.24 6.80
N ILE A 163 5.84 -3.90 6.88
CA ILE A 163 4.69 -3.10 6.46
C ILE A 163 5.19 -2.04 5.51
N GLU A 164 4.73 -2.10 4.29
CA GLU A 164 5.08 -1.19 3.19
C GLU A 164 3.83 -0.51 2.66
N GLY A 165 3.93 0.74 2.29
CA GLY A 165 2.83 1.49 1.69
C GLY A 165 3.29 2.29 0.49
N ILE A 166 2.55 2.27 -0.61
CA ILE A 166 2.80 3.07 -1.81
C ILE A 166 1.55 3.83 -2.23
N GLN A 167 1.70 5.13 -2.52
CA GLN A 167 0.59 6.02 -2.91
C GLN A 167 0.20 5.85 -4.37
N PHE A 168 1.12 5.46 -5.22
CA PHE A 168 0.89 5.18 -6.64
C PHE A 168 0.38 3.75 -6.87
N HIS A 169 0.00 3.43 -8.10
CA HIS A 169 -0.63 2.17 -8.47
C HIS A 169 0.37 1.24 -9.18
N PRO A 170 0.95 0.24 -8.49
CA PRO A 170 1.89 -0.71 -9.09
C PRO A 170 1.22 -1.62 -10.11
N GLU A 171 -0.10 -1.82 -10.00
CA GLU A 171 -0.92 -2.65 -10.88
C GLU A 171 -1.34 -1.95 -12.17
N SER A 172 -1.02 -0.66 -12.33
CA SER A 172 -1.27 0.09 -13.55
C SER A 172 -0.25 -0.27 -14.62
N ILE A 173 -0.70 -0.48 -15.85
CA ILE A 173 0.17 -0.79 -17.00
C ILE A 173 1.21 0.32 -17.28
N ALA A 174 0.90 1.56 -16.92
CA ALA A 174 1.79 2.69 -17.10
C ALA A 174 2.73 2.94 -15.88
N THR A 175 2.70 2.07 -14.89
CA THR A 175 3.66 2.08 -13.78
C THR A 175 4.81 1.13 -14.09
N GLU A 176 6.02 1.68 -14.14
CA GLU A 176 7.23 0.90 -14.32
C GLU A 176 7.51 0.04 -13.08
N TYR A 177 8.06 -1.15 -13.28
CA TYR A 177 8.49 -2.08 -12.22
C TYR A 177 7.39 -2.56 -11.26
N GLY A 178 6.09 -2.45 -11.59
CA GLY A 178 5.01 -2.84 -10.69
C GLY A 178 5.11 -4.30 -10.22
N HIS A 179 5.30 -5.26 -11.13
CA HIS A 179 5.52 -6.67 -10.78
C HIS A 179 6.78 -6.88 -9.92
N LYS A 180 7.87 -6.14 -10.18
CA LYS A 180 9.10 -6.24 -9.38
C LYS A 180 8.87 -5.81 -7.95
N MET A 181 8.12 -4.70 -7.72
CA MET A 181 7.76 -4.25 -6.37
C MET A 181 6.96 -5.29 -5.61
N LEU A 182 5.94 -5.90 -6.24
CA LEU A 182 5.17 -6.98 -5.61
C LEU A 182 6.03 -8.22 -5.35
N SER A 183 6.91 -8.59 -6.29
CA SER A 183 7.87 -9.68 -6.11
C SER A 183 8.82 -9.41 -4.94
N ASN A 184 9.33 -8.17 -4.82
CA ASN A 184 10.19 -7.78 -3.71
C ASN A 184 9.43 -7.86 -2.37
N PHE A 185 8.17 -7.37 -2.31
CA PHE A 185 7.34 -7.53 -1.11
C PHE A 185 7.22 -9.01 -0.71
N LEU A 186 6.91 -9.89 -1.66
CA LEU A 186 6.83 -11.33 -1.39
C LEU A 186 8.17 -11.92 -0.94
N GLY A 187 9.28 -11.38 -1.43
CA GLY A 187 10.64 -11.75 -1.00
C GLY A 187 10.94 -11.41 0.46
N LEU A 188 10.31 -10.38 1.02
CA LEU A 188 10.44 -10.01 2.44
C LEU A 188 9.71 -10.98 3.38
N LEU A 189 8.79 -11.82 2.86
CA LEU A 189 7.96 -12.74 3.67
C LEU A 189 8.65 -14.06 4.04
N LYS A 190 9.93 -14.21 3.76
CA LYS A 190 10.71 -15.44 3.99
C LYS A 190 11.16 -15.60 5.42
#